data_23ec3a64dac17bc53dea3ea1918e572f
#
_entry.id   23ec3a64dac17bc53dea3ea1918e572f
#
_cell.length_a   1.000
_cell.length_b   1.000
_cell.length_c   1.000
_cell.angle_alpha   90.00
_cell.angle_beta   90.00
_cell.angle_gamma   90.00
#
_symmetry.space_group_name_H-M   'P 1'
#
loop_
_entity.id
_entity.type
_entity.pdbx_description
1 polymer ?
#
loop_
_entity_poly.entity_id
_entity_poly.type
_entity_poly.pdbx_seq_one_letter_code
_entity_poly.pdbx_strand_id
1 'polypeptide(L)'
;MTTSSSPTPVLYGRSDNFPGECPPHLRLVNVSKSFGSLTVLDHLSLTIHERESVVILGPSGTGKSVLLKHLVGLLKPDSGEVYFRDIRIDTLRERSLEPIREHFGFLFQMGALFDSLTVFENIAFPMREHRSFPESEVRDRVAQKLAMVGLDGTQNKMPAELSGGMKK
;
A
#
# COMPACT_ATOMS: atom_id res chain seq x y z
N MET A 1 -11.05 -30.34 18.81
CA MET A 1 -11.17 -29.22 17.85
C MET A 1 -9.90 -28.40 17.99
N THR A 2 -8.91 -28.68 17.16
CA THR A 2 -7.63 -27.98 17.16
C THR A 2 -7.80 -26.67 16.41
N THR A 3 -7.81 -25.55 17.13
CA THR A 3 -7.72 -24.21 16.53
C THR A 3 -6.36 -24.07 15.87
N SER A 4 -6.33 -24.22 14.55
CA SER A 4 -5.13 -23.94 13.76
C SER A 4 -4.91 -22.43 13.78
N SER A 5 -4.10 -21.95 14.69
CA SER A 5 -3.59 -20.57 14.63
C SER A 5 -2.67 -20.45 13.41
N SER A 6 -3.05 -19.62 12.45
CA SER A 6 -2.15 -19.26 11.36
C SER A 6 -0.90 -18.62 11.95
N PRO A 7 0.31 -19.02 11.49
CA PRO A 7 1.53 -18.44 12.01
C PRO A 7 1.58 -16.95 11.73
N THR A 8 1.77 -16.15 12.77
CA THR A 8 2.00 -14.71 12.66
C THR A 8 3.13 -14.43 11.67
N PRO A 9 2.98 -13.45 10.76
CA PRO A 9 4.05 -13.09 9.83
C PRO A 9 5.32 -12.72 10.60
N VAL A 10 6.45 -13.28 10.18
CA VAL A 10 7.76 -12.98 10.78
C VAL A 10 8.28 -11.68 10.19
N LEU A 11 8.53 -10.69 11.01
CA LEU A 11 9.15 -9.43 10.62
C LEU A 11 10.67 -9.58 10.62
N TYR A 12 11.32 -9.33 9.48
CA TYR A 12 12.78 -9.36 9.38
C TYR A 12 13.33 -8.01 8.95
N GLY A 13 14.32 -7.53 9.72
CA GLY A 13 15.33 -6.58 9.31
C GLY A 13 15.02 -5.12 9.55
N ARG A 14 15.46 -4.59 10.71
CA ARG A 14 15.91 -3.20 10.81
C ARG A 14 17.27 -3.09 10.11
N SER A 15 17.46 -2.14 9.22
CA SER A 15 18.81 -1.71 8.87
C SER A 15 19.34 -0.88 10.04
N ASP A 16 20.38 -1.38 10.71
CA ASP A 16 20.99 -0.74 11.90
C ASP A 16 21.71 0.60 11.61
N ASN A 17 21.54 1.17 10.42
CA ASN A 17 22.18 2.40 9.97
C ASN A 17 21.21 3.60 9.91
N PHE A 18 20.38 3.81 10.93
CA PHE A 18 19.62 5.05 11.05
C PHE A 18 20.39 6.05 11.92
N PRO A 19 20.89 7.16 11.36
CA PRO A 19 21.44 8.26 12.15
C PRO A 19 20.28 9.06 12.75
N GLY A 20 20.06 8.90 14.05
CA GLY A 20 19.09 9.69 14.81
C GLY A 20 17.72 9.00 14.96
N GLU A 21 16.96 9.44 15.95
CA GLU A 21 15.59 9.01 16.20
C GLU A 21 14.66 9.55 15.11
N CYS A 22 14.47 8.80 14.01
CA CYS A 22 13.42 9.14 13.05
C CYS A 22 12.05 8.90 13.70
N PRO A 23 11.11 9.84 13.54
CA PRO A 23 9.78 9.68 14.11
C PRO A 23 9.05 8.48 13.49
N PRO A 24 8.14 7.84 14.25
CA PRO A 24 7.29 6.79 13.71
C PRO A 24 6.47 7.31 12.53
N HIS A 25 6.52 6.60 11.39
CA HIS A 25 5.75 6.94 10.21
C HIS A 25 4.45 6.13 10.11
N LEU A 26 4.54 4.83 10.46
CA LEU A 26 3.40 3.92 10.55
C LEU A 26 3.51 3.12 11.84
N ARG A 27 2.39 2.92 12.52
CA ARG A 27 2.37 2.14 13.76
C ARG A 27 1.08 1.35 13.90
N LEU A 28 1.23 0.08 14.20
CA LEU A 28 0.18 -0.83 14.63
C LEU A 28 0.38 -1.12 16.10
N VAL A 29 -0.69 -1.10 16.89
CA VAL A 29 -0.65 -1.38 18.32
C VAL A 29 -1.70 -2.44 18.63
N ASN A 30 -1.26 -3.65 18.99
CA ASN A 30 -2.10 -4.80 19.37
C ASN A 30 -3.24 -5.07 18.38
N VAL A 31 -2.94 -4.98 17.08
CA VAL A 31 -3.92 -5.15 16.01
C VAL A 31 -4.31 -6.61 15.86
N SER A 32 -5.60 -6.90 15.95
CA SER A 32 -6.17 -8.21 15.65
C SER A 32 -7.17 -8.10 14.51
N LYS A 33 -7.21 -9.14 13.67
CA LYS A 33 -8.14 -9.27 12.55
C LYS A 33 -8.52 -10.72 12.31
N SER A 34 -9.84 -10.97 12.26
CA SER A 34 -10.40 -12.28 11.93
C SER A 34 -11.36 -12.19 10.74
N PHE A 35 -11.49 -13.28 10.02
CA PHE A 35 -12.47 -13.47 8.97
C PHE A 35 -13.27 -14.75 9.29
N GLY A 36 -14.47 -14.56 9.81
CA GLY A 36 -15.25 -15.67 10.38
C GLY A 36 -14.49 -16.29 11.57
N SER A 37 -14.26 -17.59 11.53
CA SER A 37 -13.51 -18.30 12.57
C SER A 37 -11.98 -18.25 12.43
N LEU A 38 -11.48 -17.70 11.33
CA LEU A 38 -10.04 -17.64 11.05
C LEU A 38 -9.45 -16.33 11.58
N THR A 39 -8.63 -16.40 12.61
CA THR A 39 -7.79 -15.27 13.07
C THR A 39 -6.57 -15.15 12.18
N VAL A 40 -6.41 -14.01 11.52
CA VAL A 40 -5.34 -13.74 10.57
C VAL A 40 -4.25 -12.85 11.17
N LEU A 41 -4.62 -11.87 11.97
CA LEU A 41 -3.69 -11.08 12.78
C LEU A 41 -4.12 -11.24 14.24
N ASP A 42 -3.16 -11.49 15.12
CA ASP A 42 -3.40 -11.70 16.54
C ASP A 42 -2.44 -10.81 17.36
N HIS A 43 -3.00 -9.74 17.96
CA HIS A 43 -2.30 -8.77 18.81
C HIS A 43 -0.98 -8.26 18.21
N LEU A 44 -0.95 -8.07 16.89
CA LEU A 44 0.26 -7.67 16.19
C LEU A 44 0.58 -6.20 16.44
N SER A 45 1.81 -5.95 16.85
CA SER A 45 2.37 -4.59 16.97
C SER A 45 3.56 -4.43 16.05
N LEU A 46 3.62 -3.30 15.33
CA LEU A 46 4.67 -2.98 14.38
C LEU A 46 4.86 -1.47 14.35
N THR A 47 6.10 -1.02 14.37
CA THR A 47 6.43 0.39 14.13
C THR A 47 7.38 0.47 12.94
N ILE A 48 7.05 1.32 11.97
CA ILE A 48 7.88 1.64 10.81
C ILE A 48 8.23 3.11 10.91
N HIS A 49 9.52 3.43 10.89
CA HIS A 49 10.01 4.80 10.96
C HIS A 49 10.13 5.44 9.57
N GLU A 50 10.25 6.74 9.53
CA GLU A 50 10.47 7.46 8.28
C GLU A 50 11.79 6.99 7.63
N ARG A 51 11.78 6.78 6.31
CA ARG A 51 12.92 6.27 5.52
C ARG A 51 13.36 4.84 5.85
N GLU A 52 12.61 4.10 6.64
CA GLU A 52 12.88 2.70 6.94
C GLU A 52 12.37 1.78 5.82
N SER A 53 13.15 0.77 5.47
CA SER A 53 12.70 -0.32 4.61
C SER A 53 12.39 -1.55 5.46
N VAL A 54 11.15 -2.02 5.41
CA VAL A 54 10.67 -3.18 6.17
C VAL A 54 10.28 -4.30 5.22
N VAL A 55 10.75 -5.51 5.48
CA VAL A 55 10.38 -6.71 4.74
C VAL A 55 9.56 -7.63 5.62
N ILE A 56 8.38 -8.03 5.13
CA ILE A 56 7.48 -8.96 5.81
C ILE A 56 7.58 -10.32 5.14
N LEU A 57 8.11 -11.31 5.85
CA LEU A 57 8.30 -12.66 5.37
C LEU A 57 7.31 -13.62 6.03
N GLY A 58 6.93 -14.66 5.30
CA GLY A 58 6.07 -15.73 5.79
C GLY A 58 5.46 -16.55 4.65
N PRO A 59 4.94 -17.74 4.92
CA PRO A 59 4.24 -18.57 3.93
C PRO A 59 3.04 -17.89 3.30
N SER A 60 2.52 -18.44 2.21
CA SER A 60 1.26 -17.94 1.62
C SER A 60 0.10 -18.11 2.62
N GLY A 61 -0.80 -17.14 2.66
CA GLY A 61 -1.98 -17.19 3.55
C GLY A 61 -1.73 -16.68 4.98
N THR A 62 -0.51 -16.29 5.38
CA THR A 62 -0.20 -15.83 6.75
C THR A 62 -0.64 -14.41 7.08
N GLY A 63 -1.43 -13.75 6.23
CA GLY A 63 -1.95 -12.42 6.53
C GLY A 63 -1.08 -11.23 6.11
N LYS A 64 0.05 -11.43 5.38
CA LYS A 64 0.94 -10.33 4.93
C LYS A 64 0.17 -9.22 4.19
N SER A 65 -0.66 -9.60 3.21
CA SER A 65 -1.47 -8.63 2.47
C SER A 65 -2.58 -8.00 3.33
N VAL A 66 -3.07 -8.70 4.33
CA VAL A 66 -4.03 -8.17 5.30
C VAL A 66 -3.35 -7.10 6.15
N LEU A 67 -2.15 -7.39 6.65
CA LEU A 67 -1.33 -6.43 7.40
C LEU A 67 -1.08 -5.14 6.59
N LEU A 68 -0.61 -5.27 5.35
CA LEU A 68 -0.37 -4.11 4.48
C LEU A 68 -1.62 -3.27 4.25
N LYS A 69 -2.80 -3.91 4.10
CA LYS A 69 -4.07 -3.19 3.95
C LYS A 69 -4.47 -2.39 5.19
N HIS A 70 -4.11 -2.86 6.39
CA HIS A 70 -4.34 -2.09 7.62
C HIS A 70 -3.45 -0.85 7.68
N LEU A 71 -2.16 -0.98 7.30
CA LEU A 71 -1.20 0.13 7.31
C LEU A 71 -1.64 1.32 6.44
N VAL A 72 -2.34 1.06 5.34
CA VAL A 72 -2.82 2.10 4.42
C VAL A 72 -4.32 2.44 4.60
N GLY A 73 -4.95 1.94 5.65
CA GLY A 73 -6.36 2.20 5.96
C GLY A 73 -7.36 1.61 4.96
N LEU A 74 -6.96 0.61 4.15
CA LEU A 74 -7.85 -0.14 3.26
C LEU A 74 -8.67 -1.20 4.00
N LEU A 75 -8.26 -1.55 5.22
CA LEU A 75 -8.95 -2.52 6.06
C LEU A 75 -8.91 -2.04 7.51
N LYS A 76 -10.04 -2.13 8.20
CA LYS A 76 -10.13 -1.80 9.62
C LYS A 76 -9.87 -3.03 10.47
N PRO A 77 -9.10 -2.91 11.56
CA PRO A 77 -8.90 -3.99 12.52
C PRO A 77 -10.19 -4.27 13.31
N ASP A 78 -10.29 -5.47 13.89
CA ASP A 78 -11.36 -5.82 14.83
C ASP A 78 -11.03 -5.27 16.22
N SER A 79 -9.74 -5.21 16.57
CA SER A 79 -9.23 -4.56 17.78
C SER A 79 -7.82 -4.04 17.56
N GLY A 80 -7.38 -3.16 18.46
CA GLY A 80 -6.08 -2.48 18.35
C GLY A 80 -6.18 -1.14 17.65
N GLU A 81 -5.05 -0.56 17.31
CA GLU A 81 -4.96 0.80 16.78
C GLU A 81 -3.99 0.87 15.62
N VAL A 82 -4.32 1.69 14.63
CA VAL A 82 -3.47 1.95 13.45
C VAL A 82 -3.18 3.44 13.35
N TYR A 83 -1.91 3.79 13.22
CA TYR A 83 -1.48 5.17 13.14
C TYR A 83 -0.67 5.45 11.89
N PHE A 84 -0.94 6.57 11.26
CA PHE A 84 -0.10 7.24 10.28
C PHE A 84 0.46 8.50 10.93
N ARG A 85 1.77 8.53 11.20
CA ARG A 85 2.40 9.54 12.06
C ARG A 85 1.67 9.58 13.41
N ASP A 86 1.17 10.74 13.82
CA ASP A 86 0.44 10.92 15.08
C ASP A 86 -1.09 10.80 14.91
N ILE A 87 -1.57 10.48 13.71
CA ILE A 87 -3.00 10.39 13.40
C ILE A 87 -3.46 8.95 13.51
N ARG A 88 -4.40 8.66 14.40
CA ARG A 88 -5.08 7.37 14.47
C ARG A 88 -6.05 7.22 13.30
N ILE A 89 -5.79 6.27 12.40
CA ILE A 89 -6.51 6.14 11.12
C ILE A 89 -7.63 5.08 11.12
N ASP A 90 -7.58 4.08 12.00
CA ASP A 90 -8.58 3.00 12.06
C ASP A 90 -9.98 3.49 12.44
N THR A 91 -10.08 4.60 13.17
CA THR A 91 -11.34 5.20 13.59
C THR A 91 -11.91 6.21 12.58
N LEU A 92 -11.13 6.62 11.60
CA LEU A 92 -11.53 7.63 10.65
C LEU A 92 -12.62 7.15 9.69
N ARG A 93 -13.44 8.10 9.23
CA ARG A 93 -14.39 7.89 8.14
C ARG A 93 -13.65 7.92 6.80
N GLU A 94 -14.24 7.32 5.77
CA GLU A 94 -13.63 7.18 4.43
C GLU A 94 -13.13 8.53 3.88
N ARG A 95 -13.97 9.58 3.91
CA ARG A 95 -13.58 10.93 3.47
C ARG A 95 -12.35 11.51 4.18
N SER A 96 -12.13 11.13 5.44
CA SER A 96 -10.97 11.59 6.21
C SER A 96 -9.71 10.77 5.92
N LEU A 97 -9.86 9.60 5.31
CA LEU A 97 -8.74 8.75 4.88
C LEU A 97 -8.18 9.16 3.52
N GLU A 98 -8.97 9.81 2.66
CA GLU A 98 -8.53 10.23 1.32
C GLU A 98 -7.22 11.04 1.34
N PRO A 99 -7.12 12.16 2.10
CA PRO A 99 -5.89 12.96 2.12
C PRO A 99 -4.71 12.21 2.74
N ILE A 100 -4.97 11.22 3.61
CA ILE A 100 -3.92 10.36 4.18
C ILE A 100 -3.42 9.39 3.13
N ARG A 101 -4.32 8.77 2.35
CA ARG A 101 -3.97 7.81 1.29
C ARG A 101 -3.16 8.44 0.15
N GLU A 102 -3.27 9.74 -0.08
CA GLU A 102 -2.41 10.44 -1.05
C GLU A 102 -0.91 10.36 -0.71
N HIS A 103 -0.57 10.04 0.55
CA HIS A 103 0.82 9.86 0.98
C HIS A 103 1.35 8.44 0.75
N PHE A 104 0.49 7.51 0.29
CA PHE A 104 0.86 6.11 0.07
C PHE A 104 0.90 5.76 -1.42
N GLY A 105 1.96 5.07 -1.84
CA GLY A 105 1.96 4.29 -3.06
C GLY A 105 1.70 2.82 -2.70
N PHE A 106 0.61 2.23 -3.15
CA PHE A 106 0.27 0.84 -2.90
C PHE A 106 0.31 0.03 -4.19
N LEU A 107 1.24 -0.91 -4.28
CA LEU A 107 1.34 -1.82 -5.41
C LEU A 107 0.60 -3.13 -5.09
N PHE A 108 -0.50 -3.37 -5.78
CA PHE A 108 -1.23 -4.63 -5.69
C PHE A 108 -0.49 -5.75 -6.43
N GLN A 109 -0.67 -7.00 -5.99
CA GLN A 109 -0.02 -8.18 -6.57
C GLN A 109 -0.25 -8.32 -8.08
N MET A 110 -1.44 -7.94 -8.57
CA MET A 110 -1.84 -7.98 -9.98
C MET A 110 -1.72 -6.62 -10.70
N GLY A 111 -1.09 -5.62 -10.07
CA GLY A 111 -0.92 -4.27 -10.62
C GLY A 111 -2.13 -3.36 -10.43
N ALA A 112 -3.35 -3.88 -10.39
CA ALA A 112 -4.62 -3.15 -10.26
C ALA A 112 -4.81 -2.04 -11.32
N LEU A 113 -4.39 -2.29 -12.54
CA LEU A 113 -4.67 -1.42 -13.68
C LEU A 113 -6.12 -1.62 -14.16
N PHE A 114 -6.74 -0.56 -14.62
CA PHE A 114 -8.01 -0.62 -15.34
C PHE A 114 -7.77 -1.17 -16.73
N ASP A 115 -8.23 -2.38 -17.01
CA ASP A 115 -8.01 -3.07 -18.29
C ASP A 115 -8.69 -2.36 -19.47
N SER A 116 -9.69 -1.54 -19.21
CA SER A 116 -10.41 -0.73 -20.19
C SER A 116 -9.77 0.61 -20.53
N LEU A 117 -8.72 0.99 -19.82
CA LEU A 117 -7.99 2.25 -19.99
C LEU A 117 -6.60 1.99 -20.57
N THR A 118 -6.11 2.90 -21.40
CA THR A 118 -4.74 2.90 -21.89
C THR A 118 -3.75 3.09 -20.73
N VAL A 119 -2.47 2.84 -20.97
CA VAL A 119 -1.38 3.15 -20.02
C VAL A 119 -1.42 4.62 -19.61
N PHE A 120 -1.59 5.52 -20.58
CA PHE A 120 -1.74 6.95 -20.32
C PHE A 120 -2.88 7.23 -19.35
N GLU A 121 -4.06 6.71 -19.64
CA GLU A 121 -5.26 6.93 -18.83
C GLU A 121 -5.15 6.35 -17.44
N ASN A 122 -4.53 5.17 -17.27
CA ASN A 122 -4.25 4.58 -15.97
C ASN A 122 -3.37 5.48 -15.10
N ILE A 123 -2.32 6.08 -15.68
CA ILE A 123 -1.40 6.97 -14.95
C ILE A 123 -2.05 8.34 -14.72
N ALA A 124 -2.84 8.83 -15.67
CA ALA A 124 -3.52 10.12 -15.57
C ALA A 124 -4.72 10.09 -14.58
N PHE A 125 -5.33 8.92 -14.38
CA PHE A 125 -6.53 8.75 -13.56
C PHE A 125 -6.42 9.41 -12.17
N PRO A 126 -5.45 9.09 -11.31
CA PRO A 126 -5.34 9.71 -10.00
C PRO A 126 -5.06 11.21 -10.07
N MET A 127 -4.40 11.69 -11.14
CA MET A 127 -4.15 13.13 -11.31
C MET A 127 -5.43 13.89 -11.62
N ARG A 128 -6.36 13.27 -12.34
CA ARG A 128 -7.65 13.86 -12.69
C ARG A 128 -8.66 13.79 -11.54
N GLU A 129 -8.64 12.70 -10.76
CA GLU A 129 -9.54 12.49 -9.62
C GLU A 129 -9.19 13.39 -8.41
N HIS A 130 -7.89 13.49 -8.07
CA HIS A 130 -7.47 14.15 -6.84
C HIS A 130 -6.98 15.59 -7.05
N ARG A 131 -6.62 15.98 -8.27
CA ARG A 131 -6.06 17.31 -8.58
C ARG A 131 -6.50 17.77 -9.94
N SER A 132 -7.01 19.00 -10.02
CA SER A 132 -7.35 19.65 -11.29
C SER A 132 -6.08 20.19 -11.97
N PHE A 133 -5.29 19.32 -12.58
CA PHE A 133 -4.18 19.77 -13.43
C PHE A 133 -4.70 20.10 -14.85
N PRO A 134 -4.12 21.10 -15.53
CA PRO A 134 -4.32 21.30 -16.96
C PRO A 134 -3.90 20.05 -17.73
N GLU A 135 -4.62 19.71 -18.81
CA GLU A 135 -4.36 18.49 -19.58
C GLU A 135 -2.94 18.43 -20.17
N SER A 136 -2.36 19.58 -20.51
CA SER A 136 -0.95 19.68 -20.93
C SER A 136 -0.01 19.18 -19.83
N GLU A 137 -0.24 19.62 -18.59
CA GLU A 137 0.59 19.21 -17.46
C GLU A 137 0.41 17.72 -17.13
N VAL A 138 -0.82 17.17 -17.26
CA VAL A 138 -1.05 15.72 -17.11
C VAL A 138 -0.21 14.93 -18.11
N ARG A 139 -0.19 15.37 -19.39
CA ARG A 139 0.62 14.71 -20.44
C ARG A 139 2.11 14.71 -20.13
N ASP A 140 2.63 15.84 -19.69
CA ASP A 140 4.06 15.97 -19.35
C ASP A 140 4.42 15.08 -18.15
N ARG A 141 3.57 15.07 -17.11
CA ARG A 141 3.75 14.22 -15.93
C ARG A 141 3.69 12.74 -16.26
N VAL A 142 2.75 12.31 -17.10
CA VAL A 142 2.65 10.92 -17.56
C VAL A 142 3.89 10.51 -18.33
N ALA A 143 4.33 11.34 -19.29
CA ALA A 143 5.55 11.07 -20.06
C ALA A 143 6.76 10.94 -19.14
N GLN A 144 6.93 11.85 -18.18
CA GLN A 144 8.00 11.80 -17.20
C GLN A 144 7.96 10.51 -16.36
N LYS A 145 6.77 10.08 -15.89
CA LYS A 145 6.62 8.84 -15.10
C LYS A 145 6.98 7.60 -15.90
N LEU A 146 6.57 7.54 -17.17
CA LEU A 146 6.95 6.45 -18.07
C LEU A 146 8.44 6.39 -18.33
N ALA A 147 9.07 7.55 -18.57
CA ALA A 147 10.52 7.66 -18.75
C ALA A 147 11.30 7.16 -17.52
N MET A 148 10.82 7.49 -16.29
CA MET A 148 11.46 7.04 -15.04
C MET A 148 11.55 5.52 -14.89
N VAL A 149 10.63 4.77 -15.53
CA VAL A 149 10.58 3.30 -15.48
C VAL A 149 10.97 2.65 -16.82
N GLY A 150 11.47 3.42 -17.78
CA GLY A 150 11.93 2.92 -19.09
C GLY A 150 10.79 2.40 -19.98
N LEU A 151 9.59 2.97 -19.85
CA LEU A 151 8.40 2.61 -20.62
C LEU A 151 7.99 3.69 -21.61
N ASP A 152 8.95 4.47 -22.12
CA ASP A 152 8.69 5.47 -23.14
C ASP A 152 7.99 4.86 -24.37
N GLY A 153 7.04 5.59 -24.95
CA GLY A 153 6.32 5.17 -26.14
C GLY A 153 5.19 4.14 -25.90
N THR A 154 4.94 3.78 -24.63
CA THR A 154 3.86 2.80 -24.29
C THR A 154 2.53 3.45 -23.92
N GLN A 155 2.43 4.76 -23.91
CA GLN A 155 1.28 5.51 -23.40
C GLN A 155 -0.05 5.14 -24.05
N ASN A 156 -0.05 4.75 -25.33
CA ASN A 156 -1.25 4.39 -26.09
C ASN A 156 -1.59 2.88 -26.02
N LYS A 157 -0.76 2.07 -25.36
CA LYS A 157 -1.00 0.64 -25.21
C LYS A 157 -2.08 0.36 -24.18
N MET A 158 -2.78 -0.76 -24.38
CA MET A 158 -3.67 -1.32 -23.36
C MET A 158 -2.86 -2.16 -22.37
N PRO A 159 -3.32 -2.33 -21.12
CA PRO A 159 -2.66 -3.20 -20.15
C PRO A 159 -2.43 -4.64 -20.66
N ALA A 160 -3.33 -5.16 -21.49
CA ALA A 160 -3.18 -6.49 -22.09
C ALA A 160 -1.94 -6.63 -23.00
N GLU A 161 -1.45 -5.53 -23.55
CA GLU A 161 -0.28 -5.50 -24.43
C GLU A 161 1.06 -5.35 -23.66
N LEU A 162 0.99 -5.23 -22.34
CA LEU A 162 2.15 -5.11 -21.48
C LEU A 162 2.55 -6.47 -20.90
N SER A 163 3.88 -6.70 -20.77
CA SER A 163 4.39 -7.84 -20.01
C SER A 163 4.07 -7.71 -18.51
N GLY A 164 4.12 -8.82 -17.78
CA GLY A 164 3.88 -8.83 -16.33
C GLY A 164 4.81 -7.89 -15.54
N GLY A 165 6.06 -7.73 -15.98
CA GLY A 165 7.00 -6.77 -15.38
C GLY A 165 6.66 -5.32 -15.69
N MET A 166 6.19 -5.02 -16.90
CA MET A 166 5.76 -3.66 -17.29
C MET A 166 4.49 -3.19 -16.57
N LYS A 167 3.67 -4.14 -16.09
CA LYS A 167 2.44 -3.84 -15.31
C LYS A 167 2.71 -3.51 -13.85
N LYS A 168 3.92 -3.72 -13.36
CA LYS A 168 4.39 -3.44 -12.00
C LYS A 168 5.24 -2.17 -11.95
#